data_05326908048f9e003360621ab9d15471
#
_entry.id   05326908048f9e003360621ab9d15471
#
_cell.length_a   1.000
_cell.length_b   1.000
_cell.length_c   1.000
_cell.angle_alpha   90.00
_cell.angle_beta   90.00
_cell.angle_gamma   90.00
#
_symmetry.space_group_name_H-M   'P 1'
#
loop_
_entity.id
_entity.type
_entity.pdbx_description
1 polymer ?
#
loop_
_entity_poly.entity_id
_entity_poly.type
_entity_poly.pdbx_seq_one_letter_code
_entity_poly.pdbx_strand_id
1 'polypeptide(L)'
;MNKYKFLDGLMTSQGLNFVVNSAELENFDQIDYEFRKNLGNPILQDSLRNYISQLNVNILYFYTDEFGFHYLFFKLENGEVLSVGPYKIEILITDKNYKGYEQTAFEDISDPFLKDYVKKFYQSLPDLRTGNRLIKQYTILLEYVFSLSEVPLEINSYHIDTEELSVGWTPFSFQSLKMIEERYADEDEFMLEVEKGNTNALLSWNWDRNAKSSHLVGSMQAARDSLLILSTLCRKAVQRANVHPYYINEVSAYVYRRISSVTIFEEGNDVAHEMIVLYTDLVKKHSLRGYSPIIISAINYIDFNLSTVNSLSDVADAITVNASYLSTRFKREVHKTVTDYIHSKKISMAQYYLRNSKDSISSIAEKVGYQDDNYFYKMFKKHTNLTPSEYRARL
;
A
#
# COMPACT_ATOMS: atom_id res chain seq x y z
N MET A 1 -45.19 7.53 9.78
CA MET A 1 -44.25 6.40 9.62
C MET A 1 -43.57 6.18 10.97
N ASN A 2 -43.57 4.96 11.51
CA ASN A 2 -42.89 4.70 12.78
C ASN A 2 -41.39 4.85 12.60
N LYS A 3 -40.78 5.82 13.29
CA LYS A 3 -39.34 6.18 13.18
C LYS A 3 -38.43 4.97 13.40
N TYR A 4 -38.73 4.15 14.38
CA TYR A 4 -37.90 2.96 14.70
C TYR A 4 -38.00 1.88 13.62
N LYS A 5 -39.21 1.63 13.11
CA LYS A 5 -39.40 0.67 12.01
C LYS A 5 -38.71 1.10 10.73
N PHE A 6 -38.59 2.41 10.52
CA PHE A 6 -37.83 2.93 9.37
C PHE A 6 -36.32 2.71 9.55
N LEU A 7 -35.76 3.05 10.72
CA LEU A 7 -34.36 2.83 11.03
C LEU A 7 -34.00 1.33 11.01
N ASP A 8 -34.84 0.50 11.64
CA ASP A 8 -34.67 -0.95 11.64
C ASP A 8 -34.61 -1.52 10.20
N GLY A 9 -35.59 -1.20 9.37
CA GLY A 9 -35.63 -1.68 8.00
C GLY A 9 -34.38 -1.24 7.19
N LEU A 10 -33.87 -0.06 7.47
CA LEU A 10 -32.70 0.47 6.78
C LEU A 10 -31.41 -0.21 7.24
N MET A 11 -31.23 -0.44 8.54
CA MET A 11 -30.07 -1.15 9.08
C MET A 11 -30.10 -2.64 8.69
N THR A 12 -31.24 -3.28 8.81
CA THR A 12 -31.43 -4.69 8.41
C THR A 12 -31.15 -4.90 6.91
N SER A 13 -31.50 -3.93 6.05
CA SER A 13 -31.18 -4.01 4.62
C SER A 13 -29.68 -4.02 4.32
N GLN A 14 -28.87 -3.55 5.26
CA GLN A 14 -27.39 -3.59 5.22
C GLN A 14 -26.79 -4.79 5.98
N GLY A 15 -27.63 -5.70 6.46
CA GLY A 15 -27.23 -6.85 7.27
C GLY A 15 -26.86 -6.50 8.71
N LEU A 16 -27.22 -5.29 9.18
CA LEU A 16 -26.88 -4.82 10.52
C LEU A 16 -28.03 -5.06 11.49
N ASN A 17 -27.70 -5.44 12.73
CA ASN A 17 -28.64 -5.53 13.83
C ASN A 17 -29.00 -4.13 14.31
N PHE A 18 -30.28 -3.86 14.52
CA PHE A 18 -30.80 -2.62 15.09
C PHE A 18 -31.71 -2.94 16.27
N VAL A 19 -31.36 -2.46 17.45
CA VAL A 19 -32.12 -2.71 18.66
C VAL A 19 -32.48 -1.39 19.35
N VAL A 20 -33.75 -1.30 19.81
CA VAL A 20 -34.22 -0.21 20.67
C VAL A 20 -34.33 -0.75 22.06
N ASN A 21 -33.61 -0.17 23.00
CA ASN A 21 -33.68 -0.50 24.40
C ASN A 21 -34.45 0.57 25.19
N SER A 22 -35.21 0.15 26.20
CA SER A 22 -35.72 1.05 27.21
C SER A 22 -34.59 1.60 28.09
N ALA A 23 -34.89 2.56 28.96
CA ALA A 23 -33.94 3.09 29.94
C ALA A 23 -33.37 1.99 30.87
N GLU A 24 -34.17 0.95 31.13
CA GLU A 24 -33.81 -0.22 31.93
C GLU A 24 -33.08 -1.31 31.16
N LEU A 25 -32.82 -1.11 29.86
CA LEU A 25 -32.11 -2.03 28.96
C LEU A 25 -32.77 -3.43 28.89
N GLU A 26 -34.12 -3.48 28.75
CA GLU A 26 -34.87 -4.73 28.69
C GLU A 26 -34.49 -5.65 27.53
N ASN A 27 -34.10 -5.08 26.40
CA ASN A 27 -33.65 -5.82 25.21
C ASN A 27 -32.10 -5.93 25.10
N PHE A 28 -31.40 -5.80 26.22
CA PHE A 28 -29.95 -5.77 26.24
C PHE A 28 -29.30 -6.97 25.52
N ASP A 29 -29.79 -8.18 25.77
CA ASP A 29 -29.25 -9.41 25.19
C ASP A 29 -29.38 -9.44 23.65
N GLN A 30 -30.30 -8.66 23.07
CA GLN A 30 -30.47 -8.59 21.61
C GLN A 30 -29.42 -7.73 20.92
N ILE A 31 -28.69 -6.86 21.64
CA ILE A 31 -27.68 -5.95 21.09
C ILE A 31 -26.60 -6.73 20.35
N ASP A 32 -26.19 -7.88 20.92
CA ASP A 32 -25.14 -8.73 20.38
C ASP A 32 -25.61 -10.16 20.06
N TYR A 33 -26.87 -10.33 19.69
CA TYR A 33 -27.47 -11.64 19.38
C TYR A 33 -27.31 -12.66 20.52
N GLU A 34 -27.45 -12.22 21.76
CA GLU A 34 -27.25 -13.02 22.99
C GLU A 34 -25.79 -13.54 23.16
N PHE A 35 -24.83 -12.99 22.46
CA PHE A 35 -23.45 -13.46 22.49
C PHE A 35 -22.88 -13.45 23.91
N ARG A 36 -22.92 -12.30 24.61
CA ARG A 36 -22.41 -12.19 25.99
C ARG A 36 -23.17 -13.05 26.98
N LYS A 37 -24.48 -13.19 26.80
CA LYS A 37 -25.32 -14.08 27.62
C LYS A 37 -24.85 -15.54 27.49
N ASN A 38 -24.59 -15.99 26.27
CA ASN A 38 -24.11 -17.35 25.99
C ASN A 38 -22.65 -17.60 26.45
N LEU A 39 -21.85 -16.56 26.64
CA LEU A 39 -20.54 -16.69 27.28
C LEU A 39 -20.62 -17.05 28.77
N GLY A 40 -21.75 -16.76 29.42
CA GLY A 40 -21.97 -17.08 30.83
C GLY A 40 -21.08 -16.32 31.81
N ASN A 41 -20.40 -15.24 31.35
CA ASN A 41 -19.54 -14.39 32.17
C ASN A 41 -20.25 -13.08 32.55
N PRO A 42 -20.69 -12.91 33.83
CA PRO A 42 -21.41 -11.70 34.27
C PRO A 42 -20.58 -10.41 34.09
N ILE A 43 -19.27 -10.46 34.28
CA ILE A 43 -18.40 -9.27 34.18
C ILE A 43 -18.46 -8.68 32.77
N LEU A 44 -18.48 -9.52 31.75
CA LEU A 44 -18.54 -9.08 30.33
C LEU A 44 -19.91 -8.51 29.97
N GLN A 45 -20.99 -9.02 30.60
CA GLN A 45 -22.33 -8.43 30.45
C GLN A 45 -22.40 -7.07 31.13
N ASP A 46 -21.88 -6.98 32.35
CA ASP A 46 -21.94 -5.77 33.16
C ASP A 46 -21.09 -4.65 32.56
N SER A 47 -19.95 -4.96 31.90
CA SER A 47 -19.07 -3.95 31.28
C SER A 47 -19.80 -3.16 30.20
N LEU A 48 -20.44 -3.84 29.24
CA LEU A 48 -21.21 -3.18 28.17
C LEU A 48 -22.46 -2.48 28.71
N ARG A 49 -23.14 -3.10 29.66
CA ARG A 49 -24.32 -2.51 30.32
C ARG A 49 -23.96 -1.21 31.05
N ASN A 50 -22.90 -1.22 31.81
CA ASN A 50 -22.38 -0.03 32.51
C ASN A 50 -21.98 1.07 31.54
N TYR A 51 -21.31 0.72 30.44
CA TYR A 51 -20.96 1.68 29.40
C TYR A 51 -22.23 2.35 28.83
N ILE A 52 -23.22 1.59 28.41
CA ILE A 52 -24.45 2.11 27.81
C ILE A 52 -25.23 3.00 28.84
N SER A 53 -25.22 2.65 30.12
CA SER A 53 -25.90 3.45 31.16
C SER A 53 -25.33 4.86 31.31
N GLN A 54 -24.00 5.05 31.03
CA GLN A 54 -23.30 6.30 31.19
C GLN A 54 -23.39 7.23 29.96
N LEU A 55 -24.01 6.78 28.85
CA LEU A 55 -24.14 7.58 27.64
C LEU A 55 -24.95 8.86 27.89
N ASN A 56 -24.47 9.96 27.32
CA ASN A 56 -25.19 11.23 27.27
C ASN A 56 -26.24 11.21 26.15
N VAL A 57 -27.29 12.01 26.30
CA VAL A 57 -28.37 12.12 25.31
C VAL A 57 -27.93 12.90 24.08
N ASN A 58 -28.49 12.54 22.91
CA ASN A 58 -28.27 13.22 21.63
C ASN A 58 -26.81 13.20 21.13
N ILE A 59 -25.99 12.27 21.61
CA ILE A 59 -24.64 12.03 21.13
C ILE A 59 -24.58 10.65 20.47
N LEU A 60 -24.00 10.54 19.29
CA LEU A 60 -23.72 9.27 18.63
C LEU A 60 -22.37 8.75 19.12
N TYR A 61 -22.38 7.57 19.71
CA TYR A 61 -21.18 6.89 20.19
C TYR A 61 -20.80 5.78 19.24
N PHE A 62 -19.59 5.83 18.75
CA PHE A 62 -18.93 4.68 18.13
C PHE A 62 -18.12 3.96 19.20
N TYR A 63 -18.46 2.71 19.47
CA TYR A 63 -17.84 1.93 20.53
C TYR A 63 -17.22 0.64 19.99
N THR A 64 -15.99 0.37 20.42
CA THR A 64 -15.31 -0.90 20.18
C THR A 64 -15.17 -1.63 21.50
N ASP A 65 -15.70 -2.84 21.58
CA ASP A 65 -15.67 -3.65 22.80
C ASP A 65 -14.37 -4.45 22.97
N GLU A 66 -14.30 -5.21 24.08
CA GLU A 66 -13.18 -6.07 24.44
C GLU A 66 -12.90 -7.21 23.44
N PHE A 67 -13.85 -7.53 22.57
CA PHE A 67 -13.72 -8.54 21.51
C PHE A 67 -13.38 -7.94 20.16
N GLY A 68 -13.23 -6.61 20.07
CA GLY A 68 -13.06 -5.90 18.82
C GLY A 68 -14.32 -5.79 17.98
N PHE A 69 -15.50 -6.01 18.57
CA PHE A 69 -16.78 -5.78 17.89
C PHE A 69 -17.13 -4.31 17.96
N HIS A 70 -17.70 -3.79 16.88
CA HIS A 70 -18.05 -2.39 16.78
C HIS A 70 -19.55 -2.19 16.88
N TYR A 71 -19.92 -1.12 17.56
CA TYR A 71 -21.31 -0.70 17.79
C TYR A 71 -21.46 0.79 17.54
N LEU A 72 -22.68 1.20 17.20
CA LEU A 72 -23.14 2.58 17.30
C LEU A 72 -24.24 2.64 18.36
N PHE A 73 -24.10 3.56 19.30
CA PHE A 73 -25.11 3.82 20.32
C PHE A 73 -25.57 5.26 20.25
N PHE A 74 -26.87 5.47 20.41
CA PHE A 74 -27.47 6.80 20.48
C PHE A 74 -28.55 6.83 21.52
N LYS A 75 -28.42 7.67 22.56
CA LYS A 75 -29.38 7.80 23.65
C LYS A 75 -30.31 8.98 23.40
N LEU A 76 -31.61 8.72 23.45
CA LEU A 76 -32.65 9.70 23.30
C LEU A 76 -32.97 10.40 24.64
N GLU A 77 -33.60 11.57 24.58
CA GLU A 77 -34.04 12.34 25.78
C GLU A 77 -35.03 11.56 26.69
N ASN A 78 -35.81 10.67 26.11
CA ASN A 78 -36.72 9.78 26.87
C ASN A 78 -36.00 8.62 27.55
N GLY A 79 -34.70 8.52 27.45
CA GLY A 79 -33.87 7.48 28.03
C GLY A 79 -33.71 6.22 27.16
N GLU A 80 -34.44 6.09 26.06
CA GLU A 80 -34.26 4.98 25.12
C GLU A 80 -32.90 5.03 24.47
N VAL A 81 -32.29 3.85 24.21
CA VAL A 81 -31.01 3.70 23.56
C VAL A 81 -31.19 2.93 22.26
N LEU A 82 -30.80 3.57 21.17
CA LEU A 82 -30.70 2.96 19.85
C LEU A 82 -29.33 2.34 19.71
N SER A 83 -29.25 1.07 19.33
CA SER A 83 -27.99 0.38 19.05
C SER A 83 -27.97 -0.21 17.65
N VAL A 84 -26.83 -0.11 16.98
CA VAL A 84 -26.51 -0.75 15.70
C VAL A 84 -25.25 -1.59 15.88
N GLY A 85 -25.28 -2.83 15.51
CA GLY A 85 -24.16 -3.78 15.66
C GLY A 85 -24.56 -5.05 16.40
N PRO A 86 -23.62 -5.97 16.68
CA PRO A 86 -22.18 -5.85 16.38
C PRO A 86 -21.84 -6.02 14.89
N TYR A 87 -20.73 -5.41 14.47
CA TYR A 87 -20.17 -5.55 13.12
C TYR A 87 -18.64 -5.46 13.14
N LYS A 88 -18.01 -5.90 12.07
CA LYS A 88 -16.56 -5.76 11.84
C LYS A 88 -16.26 -4.56 10.96
N ILE A 89 -15.11 -3.95 11.14
CA ILE A 89 -14.59 -2.91 10.26
C ILE A 89 -13.19 -3.32 9.81
N GLU A 90 -12.98 -3.33 8.52
CA GLU A 90 -11.69 -3.67 7.95
C GLU A 90 -10.66 -2.55 8.17
N ILE A 91 -11.07 -1.28 8.21
CA ILE A 91 -10.18 -0.12 8.41
C ILE A 91 -10.90 1.05 9.07
N LEU A 92 -10.36 1.56 10.19
CA LEU A 92 -10.65 2.89 10.73
C LEU A 92 -9.54 3.87 10.31
N ILE A 93 -9.82 4.74 9.34
CA ILE A 93 -8.82 5.66 8.74
C ILE A 93 -8.50 6.86 9.66
N THR A 94 -9.24 7.10 10.72
CA THR A 94 -9.20 8.36 11.48
C THR A 94 -8.38 8.34 12.76
N ASP A 95 -7.92 7.20 13.26
CA ASP A 95 -7.15 7.14 14.49
C ASP A 95 -5.71 6.65 14.23
N LYS A 96 -4.74 7.53 14.47
CA LYS A 96 -3.30 7.21 14.40
C LYS A 96 -2.87 6.15 15.44
N ASN A 97 -3.73 5.84 16.39
CA ASN A 97 -3.49 4.90 17.48
C ASN A 97 -4.26 3.57 17.31
N TYR A 98 -5.03 3.41 16.23
CA TYR A 98 -5.77 2.18 15.98
C TYR A 98 -4.82 1.05 15.58
N LYS A 99 -4.47 0.21 16.54
CA LYS A 99 -3.86 -1.10 16.30
C LYS A 99 -5.02 -2.06 15.99
N GLY A 100 -4.96 -2.74 14.83
CA GLY A 100 -5.97 -3.74 14.47
C GLY A 100 -6.12 -4.78 15.58
N TYR A 101 -7.25 -4.76 16.26
CA TYR A 101 -7.57 -5.62 17.41
C TYR A 101 -7.83 -7.08 17.04
N GLU A 102 -7.81 -7.43 15.76
CA GLU A 102 -8.18 -8.78 15.29
C GLU A 102 -7.38 -9.93 15.90
N GLN A 103 -6.19 -9.66 16.49
CA GLN A 103 -5.35 -10.71 17.04
C GLN A 103 -5.29 -10.75 18.56
N THR A 104 -5.43 -9.63 19.25
CA THR A 104 -5.24 -9.60 20.71
C THR A 104 -6.45 -10.13 21.47
N ALA A 105 -7.66 -9.88 21.00
CA ALA A 105 -8.90 -10.31 21.69
C ALA A 105 -9.08 -11.84 21.75
N PHE A 106 -8.49 -12.59 20.81
CA PHE A 106 -8.64 -14.05 20.78
C PHE A 106 -7.45 -14.80 21.41
N GLU A 107 -6.27 -14.17 21.51
CA GLU A 107 -5.07 -14.82 22.03
C GLU A 107 -5.11 -15.01 23.54
N ASP A 108 -5.76 -14.11 24.25
CA ASP A 108 -5.87 -14.15 25.73
C ASP A 108 -6.93 -15.12 26.24
N ILE A 109 -7.79 -15.67 25.36
CA ILE A 109 -8.79 -16.67 25.74
C ILE A 109 -8.10 -18.03 25.88
N SER A 110 -7.86 -18.45 27.12
CA SER A 110 -7.20 -19.72 27.45
C SER A 110 -8.10 -20.95 27.23
N ASP A 111 -9.43 -20.80 27.25
CA ASP A 111 -10.39 -21.88 26.98
C ASP A 111 -10.55 -22.11 25.47
N PRO A 112 -10.20 -23.29 24.94
CA PRO A 112 -10.30 -23.58 23.51
C PRO A 112 -11.74 -23.53 22.97
N PHE A 113 -12.73 -23.95 23.77
CA PHE A 113 -14.14 -23.91 23.37
C PHE A 113 -14.67 -22.48 23.27
N LEU A 114 -14.32 -21.66 24.24
CA LEU A 114 -14.67 -20.26 24.24
C LEU A 114 -14.00 -19.51 23.09
N LYS A 115 -12.74 -19.79 22.85
CA LYS A 115 -11.99 -19.23 21.71
C LYS A 115 -12.62 -19.58 20.36
N ASP A 116 -13.03 -20.82 20.16
CA ASP A 116 -13.70 -21.26 18.93
C ASP A 116 -15.11 -20.62 18.78
N TYR A 117 -15.85 -20.49 19.87
CA TYR A 117 -17.15 -19.82 19.88
C TYR A 117 -17.04 -18.34 19.50
N VAL A 118 -16.15 -17.59 20.14
CA VAL A 118 -15.89 -16.17 19.84
C VAL A 118 -15.44 -16.00 18.39
N LYS A 119 -14.54 -16.84 17.90
CA LYS A 119 -14.06 -16.83 16.52
C LYS A 119 -15.18 -17.07 15.50
N LYS A 120 -16.03 -18.06 15.74
CA LYS A 120 -17.19 -18.35 14.87
C LYS A 120 -18.20 -17.20 14.86
N PHE A 121 -18.46 -16.62 16.03
CA PHE A 121 -19.34 -15.47 16.13
C PHE A 121 -18.76 -14.27 15.37
N TYR A 122 -17.48 -13.95 15.55
CA TYR A 122 -16.79 -12.89 14.81
C TYR A 122 -16.87 -13.11 13.30
N GLN A 123 -16.68 -14.34 12.84
CA GLN A 123 -16.77 -14.67 11.40
C GLN A 123 -18.18 -14.48 10.83
N SER A 124 -19.23 -14.64 11.66
CA SER A 124 -20.61 -14.43 11.23
C SER A 124 -21.06 -12.97 11.18
N LEU A 125 -20.29 -12.05 11.78
CA LEU A 125 -20.64 -10.64 11.83
C LEU A 125 -20.56 -9.96 10.45
N PRO A 126 -21.45 -9.00 10.17
CA PRO A 126 -21.34 -8.17 8.97
C PRO A 126 -19.99 -7.46 8.89
N ASP A 127 -19.42 -7.45 7.72
CA ASP A 127 -18.14 -6.81 7.43
C ASP A 127 -18.36 -5.49 6.69
N LEU A 128 -18.01 -4.39 7.33
CA LEU A 128 -18.12 -3.06 6.76
C LEU A 128 -16.74 -2.56 6.35
N ARG A 129 -16.53 -2.45 5.04
CA ARG A 129 -15.25 -1.98 4.47
C ARG A 129 -14.78 -0.62 4.98
N THR A 130 -15.72 0.26 5.39
CA THR A 130 -15.39 1.56 5.98
C THR A 130 -16.45 1.96 7.01
N GLY A 131 -16.09 1.93 8.30
CA GLY A 131 -16.97 2.39 9.39
C GLY A 131 -17.39 3.84 9.24
N ASN A 132 -16.53 4.70 8.72
CA ASN A 132 -16.82 6.13 8.50
C ASN A 132 -18.04 6.39 7.61
N ARG A 133 -18.31 5.53 6.64
CA ARG A 133 -19.49 5.68 5.77
C ARG A 133 -20.79 5.39 6.54
N LEU A 134 -20.81 4.32 7.32
CA LEU A 134 -21.96 3.98 8.15
C LEU A 134 -22.20 5.06 9.19
N ILE A 135 -21.17 5.48 9.91
CA ILE A 135 -21.26 6.55 10.93
C ILE A 135 -21.89 7.80 10.32
N LYS A 136 -21.36 8.29 9.21
CA LYS A 136 -21.87 9.47 8.52
C LYS A 136 -23.30 9.33 8.04
N GLN A 137 -23.65 8.16 7.49
CA GLN A 137 -25.03 7.89 7.07
C GLN A 137 -25.99 7.85 8.26
N TYR A 138 -25.57 7.21 9.36
CA TYR A 138 -26.40 7.09 10.55
C TYR A 138 -26.57 8.44 11.25
N THR A 139 -25.53 9.26 11.33
CA THR A 139 -25.62 10.64 11.83
C THR A 139 -26.68 11.44 11.08
N ILE A 140 -26.61 11.49 9.74
CA ILE A 140 -27.59 12.21 8.91
C ILE A 140 -29.03 11.68 9.13
N LEU A 141 -29.18 10.35 9.28
CA LEU A 141 -30.47 9.74 9.55
C LEU A 141 -31.03 10.15 10.92
N LEU A 142 -30.20 10.17 11.96
CA LEU A 142 -30.61 10.60 13.31
C LEU A 142 -31.02 12.07 13.31
N GLU A 143 -30.26 12.94 12.69
CA GLU A 143 -30.59 14.36 12.53
C GLU A 143 -31.96 14.54 11.86
N TYR A 144 -32.19 13.84 10.76
CA TYR A 144 -33.46 13.93 10.02
C TYR A 144 -34.64 13.31 10.78
N VAL A 145 -34.48 12.09 11.31
CA VAL A 145 -35.57 11.33 11.94
C VAL A 145 -36.01 11.95 13.27
N PHE A 146 -35.07 12.50 14.04
CA PHE A 146 -35.35 13.11 15.35
C PHE A 146 -35.39 14.63 15.31
N SER A 147 -35.21 15.24 14.12
CA SER A 147 -35.22 16.71 13.90
C SER A 147 -34.19 17.43 14.75
N LEU A 148 -32.97 16.85 14.83
CA LEU A 148 -31.84 17.43 15.52
C LEU A 148 -31.05 18.34 14.59
N SER A 149 -30.48 19.43 15.12
CA SER A 149 -29.68 20.37 14.33
C SER A 149 -28.28 19.83 14.01
N GLU A 150 -27.71 19.06 14.94
CA GLU A 150 -26.42 18.42 14.83
C GLU A 150 -26.35 17.25 15.81
N VAL A 151 -25.72 16.16 15.40
CA VAL A 151 -25.46 14.99 16.25
C VAL A 151 -23.93 14.85 16.41
N PRO A 152 -23.39 15.24 17.59
CA PRO A 152 -21.98 15.03 17.88
C PRO A 152 -21.59 13.56 17.85
N LEU A 153 -20.37 13.24 17.41
CA LEU A 153 -19.81 11.91 17.41
C LEU A 153 -18.72 11.78 18.47
N GLU A 154 -18.86 10.81 19.36
CA GLU A 154 -17.79 10.38 20.26
C GLU A 154 -17.29 8.99 19.87
N ILE A 155 -15.99 8.81 19.84
CA ILE A 155 -15.34 7.53 19.52
C ILE A 155 -14.73 6.99 20.80
N ASN A 156 -15.27 5.86 21.26
CA ASN A 156 -14.83 5.20 22.48
C ASN A 156 -14.44 3.76 22.17
N SER A 157 -13.40 3.29 22.84
CA SER A 157 -13.03 1.88 22.84
C SER A 157 -12.99 1.38 24.27
N TYR A 158 -13.21 0.08 24.45
CA TYR A 158 -12.93 -0.54 25.73
C TYR A 158 -11.47 -0.27 26.08
N HIS A 159 -11.26 0.57 27.08
CA HIS A 159 -9.92 0.78 27.63
C HIS A 159 -9.69 -0.28 28.71
N ILE A 160 -8.84 -1.22 28.44
CA ILE A 160 -7.99 -1.75 29.50
C ILE A 160 -7.17 -0.52 29.95
N ASP A 161 -7.23 -0.19 31.23
CA ASP A 161 -6.47 0.94 31.79
C ASP A 161 -5.03 0.91 31.29
N THR A 162 -4.75 1.76 30.30
CA THR A 162 -3.45 1.84 29.66
C THR A 162 -2.58 2.87 30.36
N GLU A 163 -2.41 2.75 31.66
CA GLU A 163 -1.22 3.31 32.32
C GLU A 163 0.08 2.61 31.85
N GLU A 164 -0.04 1.52 31.09
CA GLU A 164 1.04 0.83 30.39
C GLU A 164 0.76 0.67 28.90
N LEU A 165 0.62 1.77 28.16
CA LEU A 165 1.04 1.79 26.76
C LEU A 165 2.55 2.05 26.66
N SER A 166 3.34 1.36 27.44
CA SER A 166 4.58 0.81 26.95
C SER A 166 4.18 -0.15 25.83
N VAL A 167 4.84 -0.11 24.68
CA VAL A 167 4.87 -1.24 23.75
C VAL A 167 5.23 -2.41 24.65
N GLY A 168 4.19 -3.08 25.19
CA GLY A 168 4.36 -4.15 26.15
C GLY A 168 5.12 -5.23 25.42
N TRP A 169 6.39 -5.36 25.73
CA TRP A 169 7.15 -6.52 25.34
C TRP A 169 6.50 -7.68 26.08
N THR A 170 5.38 -8.21 25.53
CA THR A 170 4.88 -9.49 25.98
C THR A 170 6.05 -10.45 25.84
N PRO A 171 6.30 -11.32 26.84
CA PRO A 171 7.33 -12.34 26.73
C PRO A 171 7.01 -13.16 25.47
N PHE A 172 7.70 -12.86 24.37
CA PHE A 172 7.57 -13.62 23.15
C PHE A 172 7.98 -15.07 23.42
N SER A 173 7.22 -16.03 22.93
CA SER A 173 7.74 -17.37 22.86
C SER A 173 8.98 -17.35 21.97
N PHE A 174 10.01 -18.10 22.28
CA PHE A 174 11.22 -18.21 21.46
C PHE A 174 10.89 -18.56 20.00
N GLN A 175 9.81 -19.30 19.80
CA GLN A 175 9.31 -19.69 18.49
C GLN A 175 8.75 -18.50 17.71
N SER A 176 8.03 -17.59 18.36
CA SER A 176 7.49 -16.36 17.73
C SER A 176 8.60 -15.38 17.34
N LEU A 177 9.62 -15.23 18.19
CA LEU A 177 10.81 -14.42 17.89
C LEU A 177 11.53 -14.94 16.66
N LYS A 178 11.78 -16.24 16.59
CA LYS A 178 12.44 -16.88 15.45
C LYS A 178 11.67 -16.68 14.14
N MET A 179 10.36 -16.83 14.17
CA MET A 179 9.51 -16.60 12.99
C MET A 179 9.56 -15.14 12.51
N ILE A 180 9.62 -14.18 13.43
CA ILE A 180 9.74 -12.76 13.10
C ILE A 180 11.12 -12.48 12.47
N GLU A 181 12.19 -12.97 13.07
CA GLU A 181 13.56 -12.83 12.55
C GLU A 181 13.71 -13.44 11.15
N GLU A 182 13.17 -14.66 10.94
CA GLU A 182 13.17 -15.33 9.64
C GLU A 182 12.41 -14.51 8.58
N ARG A 183 11.27 -13.91 8.91
CA ARG A 183 10.51 -13.04 7.99
C ARG A 183 11.31 -11.82 7.56
N TYR A 184 11.94 -11.12 8.49
CA TYR A 184 12.77 -9.96 8.14
C TYR A 184 14.00 -10.35 7.31
N ALA A 185 14.60 -11.52 7.58
CA ALA A 185 15.69 -12.06 6.78
C ALA A 185 15.23 -12.39 5.35
N ASP A 186 14.05 -12.98 5.19
CA ASP A 186 13.44 -13.27 3.90
C ASP A 186 13.15 -11.96 3.12
N GLU A 187 12.66 -10.88 3.78
CA GLU A 187 12.45 -9.58 3.14
C GLU A 187 13.76 -8.95 2.66
N ASP A 188 14.82 -9.04 3.45
CA ASP A 188 16.15 -8.53 3.07
C ASP A 188 16.74 -9.32 1.90
N GLU A 189 16.60 -10.65 1.89
CA GLU A 189 17.03 -11.51 0.79
C GLU A 189 16.24 -11.19 -0.48
N PHE A 190 14.91 -11.04 -0.37
CA PHE A 190 14.06 -10.63 -1.49
C PHE A 190 14.52 -9.30 -2.09
N MET A 191 14.73 -8.27 -1.26
CA MET A 191 15.20 -6.96 -1.72
C MET A 191 16.57 -7.06 -2.40
N LEU A 192 17.47 -7.89 -1.87
CA LEU A 192 18.79 -8.11 -2.46
C LEU A 192 18.71 -8.72 -3.87
N GLU A 193 17.82 -9.69 -4.09
CA GLU A 193 17.60 -10.28 -5.41
C GLU A 193 16.95 -9.28 -6.40
N VAL A 194 16.07 -8.40 -5.92
CA VAL A 194 15.56 -7.27 -6.73
C VAL A 194 16.72 -6.32 -7.10
N GLU A 195 17.58 -5.95 -6.14
CA GLU A 195 18.75 -5.09 -6.37
C GLU A 195 19.74 -5.67 -7.42
N LYS A 196 19.81 -7.01 -7.50
CA LYS A 196 20.61 -7.70 -8.52
C LYS A 196 19.91 -7.82 -9.87
N GLY A 197 18.61 -7.53 -9.94
CA GLY A 197 17.79 -7.79 -11.12
C GLY A 197 17.57 -9.29 -11.40
N ASN A 198 17.61 -10.13 -10.38
CA ASN A 198 17.48 -11.59 -10.51
C ASN A 198 16.02 -12.04 -10.58
N THR A 199 15.38 -11.82 -11.73
CA THR A 199 13.96 -12.15 -11.96
C THR A 199 13.66 -13.62 -11.69
N ASN A 200 14.53 -14.54 -12.11
CA ASN A 200 14.28 -16.00 -12.01
C ASN A 200 14.23 -16.47 -10.56
N ALA A 201 15.12 -16.00 -9.70
CA ALA A 201 15.09 -16.30 -8.27
C ALA A 201 13.80 -15.83 -7.62
N LEU A 202 13.32 -14.64 -8.01
CA LEU A 202 12.12 -14.02 -7.43
C LEU A 202 10.81 -14.64 -7.93
N LEU A 203 10.75 -15.11 -9.18
CA LEU A 203 9.57 -15.82 -9.69
C LEU A 203 9.40 -17.20 -9.06
N SER A 204 10.50 -17.81 -8.58
CA SER A 204 10.47 -19.06 -7.82
C SER A 204 10.32 -18.84 -6.30
N TRP A 205 10.14 -17.60 -5.86
CA TRP A 205 10.01 -17.26 -4.45
C TRP A 205 8.72 -17.81 -3.85
N ASN A 206 8.82 -18.46 -2.71
CA ASN A 206 7.67 -19.05 -2.07
C ASN A 206 6.89 -17.99 -1.25
N TRP A 207 5.94 -17.35 -1.90
CA TRP A 207 5.07 -16.33 -1.29
C TRP A 207 4.19 -16.85 -0.15
N ASP A 208 3.84 -18.16 -0.18
CA ASP A 208 3.00 -18.77 0.86
C ASP A 208 3.68 -18.81 2.23
N ARG A 209 5.03 -18.85 2.26
CA ARG A 209 5.76 -18.80 3.53
C ARG A 209 5.52 -17.48 4.25
N ASN A 210 5.48 -16.36 3.51
CA ASN A 210 5.29 -15.01 4.05
C ASN A 210 3.81 -14.62 4.17
N ALA A 211 2.95 -15.14 3.30
CA ALA A 211 1.50 -14.88 3.36
C ALA A 211 0.85 -15.50 4.61
N LYS A 212 1.32 -16.65 5.08
CA LYS A 212 0.79 -17.29 6.30
C LYS A 212 1.12 -16.54 7.59
N SER A 213 2.13 -15.68 7.56
CA SER A 213 2.52 -14.82 8.70
C SER A 213 2.03 -13.38 8.57
N SER A 214 1.46 -12.99 7.43
CA SER A 214 0.86 -11.67 7.28
C SER A 214 -0.55 -11.72 7.86
N HIS A 215 -0.84 -10.82 8.78
CA HIS A 215 -2.17 -10.61 9.39
C HIS A 215 -3.24 -10.15 8.39
N LEU A 216 -2.93 -10.18 7.10
CA LEU A 216 -3.71 -9.65 5.99
C LEU A 216 -4.46 -10.74 5.20
N VAL A 217 -4.54 -11.98 5.73
CA VAL A 217 -5.21 -13.08 5.04
C VAL A 217 -6.72 -13.00 5.26
N GLY A 218 -7.48 -12.76 4.20
CA GLY A 218 -8.93 -12.95 4.21
C GLY A 218 -9.78 -11.96 3.43
N SER A 219 -9.25 -10.78 3.04
CA SER A 219 -10.02 -9.82 2.26
C SER A 219 -9.29 -9.35 1.00
N MET A 220 -10.07 -8.91 -0.01
CA MET A 220 -9.51 -8.31 -1.23
C MET A 220 -8.71 -7.03 -0.94
N GLN A 221 -9.07 -6.29 0.11
CA GLN A 221 -8.33 -5.11 0.53
C GLN A 221 -6.96 -5.51 1.07
N ALA A 222 -6.92 -6.51 1.94
CA ALA A 222 -5.68 -7.05 2.48
C ALA A 222 -4.73 -7.57 1.39
N ALA A 223 -5.27 -8.21 0.34
CA ALA A 223 -4.48 -8.63 -0.82
C ALA A 223 -3.86 -7.42 -1.56
N ARG A 224 -4.64 -6.36 -1.80
CA ARG A 224 -4.12 -5.12 -2.40
C ARG A 224 -3.07 -4.43 -1.53
N ASP A 225 -3.28 -4.40 -0.21
CA ASP A 225 -2.34 -3.80 0.73
C ASP A 225 -1.02 -4.57 0.76
N SER A 226 -1.06 -5.90 0.71
CA SER A 226 0.13 -6.75 0.56
C SER A 226 0.90 -6.43 -0.72
N LEU A 227 0.21 -6.24 -1.84
CA LEU A 227 0.82 -5.83 -3.12
C LEU A 227 1.44 -4.42 -3.03
N LEU A 228 0.82 -3.49 -2.30
CA LEU A 228 1.38 -2.15 -2.07
C LEU A 228 2.66 -2.20 -1.21
N ILE A 229 2.68 -3.05 -0.18
CA ILE A 229 3.88 -3.30 0.64
C ILE A 229 4.99 -3.89 -0.24
N LEU A 230 4.69 -4.93 -1.02
CA LEU A 230 5.63 -5.54 -1.95
C LEU A 230 6.17 -4.52 -2.97
N SER A 231 5.31 -3.69 -3.55
CA SER A 231 5.71 -2.60 -4.44
C SER A 231 6.66 -1.61 -3.76
N THR A 232 6.44 -1.33 -2.48
CA THR A 232 7.30 -0.43 -1.70
C THR A 232 8.68 -1.03 -1.46
N LEU A 233 8.76 -2.31 -1.14
CA LEU A 233 10.03 -3.04 -1.00
C LEU A 233 10.80 -3.07 -2.32
N CYS A 234 10.13 -3.42 -3.43
CA CYS A 234 10.72 -3.39 -4.76
C CYS A 234 11.27 -2.01 -5.12
N ARG A 235 10.48 -0.94 -4.91
CA ARG A 235 10.93 0.45 -5.16
C ARG A 235 12.18 0.80 -4.38
N LYS A 236 12.26 0.40 -3.09
CA LYS A 236 13.43 0.66 -2.25
C LYS A 236 14.64 -0.13 -2.70
N ALA A 237 14.48 -1.38 -3.07
CA ALA A 237 15.54 -2.20 -3.63
C ALA A 237 16.08 -1.63 -4.94
N VAL A 238 15.21 -1.23 -5.87
CA VAL A 238 15.60 -0.58 -7.13
C VAL A 238 16.33 0.76 -6.88
N GLN A 239 15.89 1.55 -5.89
CA GLN A 239 16.57 2.77 -5.48
C GLN A 239 17.99 2.47 -4.95
N ARG A 240 18.17 1.41 -4.15
CA ARG A 240 19.49 0.95 -3.66
C ARG A 240 20.41 0.47 -4.79
N ALA A 241 19.85 -0.02 -5.89
CA ALA A 241 20.57 -0.34 -7.11
C ALA A 241 21.00 0.90 -7.93
N ASN A 242 20.83 2.11 -7.40
CA ASN A 242 21.13 3.39 -8.06
C ASN A 242 20.37 3.59 -9.39
N VAL A 243 19.15 3.11 -9.49
CA VAL A 243 18.24 3.49 -10.58
C VAL A 243 17.67 4.88 -10.27
N HIS A 244 17.68 5.75 -11.28
CA HIS A 244 17.17 7.11 -11.09
C HIS A 244 15.69 7.13 -10.74
N PRO A 245 15.23 7.97 -9.76
CA PRO A 245 13.83 8.03 -9.30
C PRO A 245 12.79 8.25 -10.39
N TYR A 246 13.15 8.92 -11.48
CA TYR A 246 12.26 9.10 -12.64
C TYR A 246 11.72 7.75 -13.17
N TYR A 247 12.62 6.80 -13.46
CA TYR A 247 12.22 5.48 -13.98
C TYR A 247 11.41 4.67 -12.97
N ILE A 248 11.78 4.80 -11.69
CA ILE A 248 11.05 4.14 -10.59
C ILE A 248 9.62 4.69 -10.51
N ASN A 249 9.45 6.01 -10.65
CA ASN A 249 8.13 6.66 -10.60
C ASN A 249 7.21 6.19 -11.72
N GLU A 250 7.72 6.11 -12.96
CA GLU A 250 6.94 5.65 -14.12
C GLU A 250 6.40 4.22 -13.91
N VAL A 251 7.26 3.28 -13.47
CA VAL A 251 6.84 1.91 -13.19
C VAL A 251 5.89 1.88 -12.00
N SER A 252 6.16 2.65 -10.94
CA SER A 252 5.31 2.68 -9.75
C SER A 252 3.89 3.18 -10.05
N ALA A 253 3.75 4.18 -10.91
CA ALA A 253 2.45 4.68 -11.34
C ALA A 253 1.65 3.62 -12.13
N TYR A 254 2.31 2.84 -12.97
CA TYR A 254 1.69 1.73 -13.67
C TYR A 254 1.26 0.62 -12.70
N VAL A 255 2.16 0.18 -11.82
CA VAL A 255 1.92 -0.86 -10.81
C VAL A 255 0.75 -0.48 -9.90
N TYR A 256 0.69 0.78 -9.43
CA TYR A 256 -0.43 1.26 -8.61
C TYR A 256 -1.78 1.09 -9.31
N ARG A 257 -1.88 1.45 -10.60
CA ARG A 257 -3.12 1.24 -11.37
C ARG A 257 -3.47 -0.23 -11.50
N ARG A 258 -2.47 -1.11 -11.71
CA ARG A 258 -2.68 -2.56 -11.78
C ARG A 258 -3.20 -3.12 -10.46
N ILE A 259 -2.60 -2.75 -9.33
CA ILE A 259 -3.06 -3.16 -7.99
C ILE A 259 -4.51 -2.69 -7.75
N SER A 260 -4.83 -1.44 -8.10
CA SER A 260 -6.19 -0.90 -7.94
C SER A 260 -7.24 -1.61 -8.79
N SER A 261 -6.85 -2.24 -9.89
CA SER A 261 -7.75 -2.98 -10.78
C SER A 261 -7.98 -4.45 -10.37
N VAL A 262 -7.26 -4.97 -9.37
CA VAL A 262 -7.43 -6.35 -8.89
C VAL A 262 -8.82 -6.51 -8.27
N THR A 263 -9.61 -7.47 -8.76
CA THR A 263 -10.99 -7.73 -8.32
C THR A 263 -11.19 -9.14 -7.74
N ILE A 264 -10.29 -10.06 -8.02
CA ILE A 264 -10.31 -11.44 -7.52
C ILE A 264 -8.91 -11.83 -7.01
N PHE A 265 -8.83 -12.79 -6.09
CA PHE A 265 -7.59 -13.20 -5.43
C PHE A 265 -6.54 -13.76 -6.40
N GLU A 266 -6.96 -14.51 -7.39
CA GLU A 266 -6.09 -15.13 -8.39
C GLU A 266 -5.29 -14.10 -9.17
N GLU A 267 -5.89 -12.94 -9.48
CA GLU A 267 -5.21 -11.82 -10.15
C GLU A 267 -4.07 -11.24 -9.31
N GLY A 268 -4.12 -11.37 -7.99
CA GLY A 268 -3.10 -10.84 -7.08
C GLY A 268 -1.72 -11.44 -7.34
N ASN A 269 -1.65 -12.74 -7.57
CA ASN A 269 -0.39 -13.42 -7.89
C ASN A 269 0.17 -13.00 -9.25
N ASP A 270 -0.68 -12.83 -10.25
CA ASP A 270 -0.26 -12.37 -11.58
C ASP A 270 0.30 -10.95 -11.51
N VAL A 271 -0.34 -10.06 -10.74
CA VAL A 271 0.13 -8.69 -10.52
C VAL A 271 1.46 -8.68 -9.74
N ALA A 272 1.64 -9.55 -8.75
CA ALA A 272 2.90 -9.70 -8.04
C ALA A 272 4.05 -10.12 -8.98
N HIS A 273 3.81 -11.12 -9.82
CA HIS A 273 4.78 -11.57 -10.82
C HIS A 273 5.10 -10.48 -11.86
N GLU A 274 4.08 -9.82 -12.40
CA GLU A 274 4.26 -8.70 -13.34
C GLU A 274 5.11 -7.58 -12.71
N MET A 275 4.83 -7.23 -11.47
CA MET A 275 5.56 -6.21 -10.72
C MET A 275 7.03 -6.58 -10.52
N ILE A 276 7.33 -7.82 -10.13
CA ILE A 276 8.70 -8.32 -9.98
C ILE A 276 9.46 -8.20 -11.30
N VAL A 277 8.85 -8.63 -12.41
CA VAL A 277 9.46 -8.51 -13.74
C VAL A 277 9.76 -7.07 -14.07
N LEU A 278 8.82 -6.15 -13.87
CA LEU A 278 8.99 -4.73 -14.17
C LEU A 278 10.12 -4.08 -13.35
N TYR A 279 10.15 -4.31 -12.04
CA TYR A 279 11.17 -3.71 -11.19
C TYR A 279 12.57 -4.32 -11.40
N THR A 280 12.67 -5.62 -11.64
CA THR A 280 13.97 -6.25 -11.95
C THR A 280 14.49 -5.82 -13.32
N ASP A 281 13.60 -5.60 -14.29
CA ASP A 281 13.96 -5.06 -15.61
C ASP A 281 14.47 -3.61 -15.53
N LEU A 282 13.91 -2.79 -14.62
CA LEU A 282 14.47 -1.46 -14.34
C LEU A 282 15.93 -1.57 -13.87
N VAL A 283 16.21 -2.49 -12.96
CA VAL A 283 17.58 -2.69 -12.47
C VAL A 283 18.50 -3.13 -13.61
N LYS A 284 18.09 -4.11 -14.42
CA LYS A 284 18.87 -4.59 -15.56
C LYS A 284 19.20 -3.48 -16.57
N LYS A 285 18.24 -2.57 -16.80
CA LYS A 285 18.36 -1.53 -17.83
C LYS A 285 19.01 -0.23 -17.35
N HIS A 286 18.81 0.12 -16.08
CA HIS A 286 19.09 1.46 -15.58
C HIS A 286 19.91 1.50 -14.28
N SER A 287 20.34 0.36 -13.75
CA SER A 287 21.18 0.35 -12.55
C SER A 287 22.55 0.96 -12.82
N LEU A 288 22.91 1.88 -11.94
CA LEU A 288 24.25 2.48 -11.89
C LEU A 288 25.04 1.98 -10.66
N ARG A 289 24.69 0.80 -10.16
CA ARG A 289 25.39 0.16 -9.04
C ARG A 289 26.85 -0.10 -9.40
N GLY A 290 27.75 0.25 -8.49
CA GLY A 290 29.20 0.09 -8.69
C GLY A 290 29.89 1.33 -9.23
N TYR A 291 29.17 2.32 -9.75
CA TYR A 291 29.74 3.60 -10.11
C TYR A 291 29.87 4.55 -8.92
N SER A 292 30.86 5.41 -8.95
CA SER A 292 31.00 6.47 -7.93
C SER A 292 29.90 7.54 -8.08
N PRO A 293 29.57 8.29 -7.00
CA PRO A 293 28.53 9.32 -7.04
C PRO A 293 28.72 10.35 -8.16
N ILE A 294 29.94 10.75 -8.45
CA ILE A 294 30.25 11.68 -9.53
C ILE A 294 29.88 11.08 -10.90
N ILE A 295 30.17 9.81 -11.11
CA ILE A 295 29.87 9.13 -12.38
C ILE A 295 28.36 8.90 -12.50
N ILE A 296 27.68 8.57 -11.41
CA ILE A 296 26.20 8.48 -11.36
C ILE A 296 25.59 9.84 -11.76
N SER A 297 26.08 10.95 -11.18
CA SER A 297 25.61 12.30 -11.52
C SER A 297 25.89 12.63 -13.00
N ALA A 298 27.05 12.30 -13.53
CA ALA A 298 27.39 12.55 -14.93
C ALA A 298 26.49 11.76 -15.89
N ILE A 299 26.28 10.47 -15.63
CA ILE A 299 25.42 9.60 -16.45
C ILE A 299 23.96 10.10 -16.41
N ASN A 300 23.45 10.42 -15.24
CA ASN A 300 22.10 10.95 -15.09
C ASN A 300 21.94 12.28 -15.83
N TYR A 301 22.89 13.19 -15.70
CA TYR A 301 22.86 14.46 -16.44
C TYR A 301 22.81 14.22 -17.95
N ILE A 302 23.66 13.34 -18.47
CA ILE A 302 23.67 13.00 -19.90
C ILE A 302 22.33 12.41 -20.35
N ASP A 303 21.80 11.43 -19.64
CA ASP A 303 20.58 10.73 -20.01
C ASP A 303 19.34 11.64 -20.00
N PHE A 304 19.26 12.63 -19.10
CA PHE A 304 18.14 13.59 -19.03
C PHE A 304 18.31 14.86 -19.89
N ASN A 305 19.53 15.11 -20.39
CA ASN A 305 19.80 16.28 -21.22
C ASN A 305 20.37 15.90 -22.61
N LEU A 306 20.00 14.74 -23.11
CA LEU A 306 20.63 14.10 -24.26
C LEU A 306 20.57 14.95 -25.54
N SER A 307 19.49 15.73 -25.73
CA SER A 307 19.34 16.61 -26.90
C SER A 307 20.24 17.85 -26.86
N THR A 308 20.66 18.29 -25.69
CA THR A 308 21.42 19.55 -25.50
C THR A 308 22.88 19.31 -25.15
N VAL A 309 23.24 18.21 -24.48
CA VAL A 309 24.60 17.90 -24.08
C VAL A 309 25.42 17.42 -25.26
N ASN A 310 26.61 18.02 -25.48
CA ASN A 310 27.45 17.70 -26.60
C ASN A 310 28.93 17.40 -26.24
N SER A 311 29.37 17.84 -25.07
CA SER A 311 30.77 17.81 -24.70
C SER A 311 31.03 17.37 -23.26
N LEU A 312 32.27 17.00 -22.96
CA LEU A 312 32.77 16.78 -21.62
C LEU A 312 32.59 18.02 -20.73
N SER A 313 32.81 19.22 -21.31
CA SER A 313 32.69 20.47 -20.56
C SER A 313 31.25 20.68 -20.08
N ASP A 314 30.26 20.48 -20.96
CA ASP A 314 28.84 20.64 -20.60
C ASP A 314 28.48 19.78 -19.38
N VAL A 315 28.99 18.54 -19.36
CA VAL A 315 28.72 17.63 -18.23
C VAL A 315 29.46 18.06 -16.97
N ALA A 316 30.77 18.43 -17.11
CA ALA A 316 31.59 18.81 -15.97
C ALA A 316 31.09 20.09 -15.29
N ASP A 317 30.67 21.09 -16.08
CA ASP A 317 30.11 22.35 -15.59
C ASP A 317 28.80 22.13 -14.89
N ALA A 318 27.90 21.29 -15.45
CA ALA A 318 26.61 20.99 -14.89
C ALA A 318 26.69 20.28 -13.53
N ILE A 319 27.64 19.38 -13.34
CA ILE A 319 27.82 18.66 -12.07
C ILE A 319 28.86 19.30 -11.16
N THR A 320 29.39 20.48 -11.55
CA THR A 320 30.33 21.29 -10.78
C THR A 320 31.65 20.55 -10.44
N VAL A 321 32.26 19.91 -11.44
CA VAL A 321 33.52 19.18 -11.27
C VAL A 321 34.55 19.60 -12.34
N ASN A 322 35.83 19.36 -12.07
CA ASN A 322 36.88 19.59 -13.04
C ASN A 322 36.79 18.60 -14.23
N ALA A 323 36.81 19.10 -15.46
CA ALA A 323 36.67 18.30 -16.68
C ALA A 323 37.76 17.21 -16.83
N SER A 324 39.04 17.52 -16.52
CA SER A 324 40.13 16.53 -16.54
C SER A 324 39.90 15.40 -15.54
N TYR A 325 39.47 15.75 -14.33
CA TYR A 325 39.13 14.76 -13.30
C TYR A 325 37.95 13.87 -13.73
N LEU A 326 36.87 14.49 -14.25
CA LEU A 326 35.74 13.75 -14.78
C LEU A 326 36.13 12.82 -15.91
N SER A 327 36.91 13.30 -16.90
CA SER A 327 37.35 12.52 -18.03
C SER A 327 38.13 11.26 -17.61
N THR A 328 39.10 11.43 -16.72
CA THR A 328 39.93 10.32 -16.23
C THR A 328 39.09 9.29 -15.46
N ARG A 329 38.23 9.79 -14.58
CA ARG A 329 37.39 8.93 -13.73
C ARG A 329 36.32 8.21 -14.53
N PHE A 330 35.65 8.90 -15.46
CA PHE A 330 34.62 8.33 -16.32
C PHE A 330 35.17 7.22 -17.20
N LYS A 331 36.35 7.46 -17.83
CA LYS A 331 37.01 6.43 -18.64
C LYS A 331 37.42 5.20 -17.83
N ARG A 332 37.87 5.39 -16.58
CA ARG A 332 38.23 4.29 -15.68
C ARG A 332 37.03 3.45 -15.25
N GLU A 333 35.87 4.08 -14.93
CA GLU A 333 34.69 3.39 -14.39
C GLU A 333 33.76 2.91 -15.50
N VAL A 334 33.54 3.71 -16.56
CA VAL A 334 32.59 3.41 -17.65
C VAL A 334 33.23 2.72 -18.85
N HIS A 335 34.57 2.71 -18.91
CA HIS A 335 35.39 2.18 -20.01
C HIS A 335 35.14 2.84 -21.36
N LYS A 336 34.56 4.05 -21.38
CA LYS A 336 34.31 4.91 -22.53
C LYS A 336 34.69 6.35 -22.19
N THR A 337 34.96 7.16 -23.21
CA THR A 337 35.05 8.61 -22.98
C THR A 337 33.65 9.17 -22.78
N VAL A 338 33.51 10.32 -22.09
CA VAL A 338 32.25 11.03 -21.94
C VAL A 338 31.59 11.31 -23.29
N THR A 339 32.35 11.79 -24.24
CA THR A 339 31.90 12.11 -25.61
C THR A 339 31.38 10.86 -26.34
N ASP A 340 32.14 9.74 -26.30
CA ASP A 340 31.69 8.49 -26.91
C ASP A 340 30.42 7.96 -26.23
N TYR A 341 30.29 8.15 -24.93
CA TYR A 341 29.07 7.76 -24.18
C TYR A 341 27.87 8.59 -24.64
N ILE A 342 28.02 9.93 -24.74
CA ILE A 342 26.97 10.84 -25.25
C ILE A 342 26.55 10.39 -26.66
N HIS A 343 27.49 10.19 -27.57
CA HIS A 343 27.14 9.75 -28.91
C HIS A 343 26.46 8.39 -28.94
N SER A 344 26.93 7.42 -28.13
CA SER A 344 26.28 6.10 -28.08
C SER A 344 24.82 6.20 -27.62
N LYS A 345 24.52 7.07 -26.66
CA LYS A 345 23.14 7.30 -26.19
C LYS A 345 22.27 8.02 -27.23
N LYS A 346 22.81 9.07 -27.87
CA LYS A 346 22.12 9.78 -28.97
C LYS A 346 21.78 8.83 -30.12
N ILE A 347 22.69 7.96 -30.50
CA ILE A 347 22.44 6.99 -31.58
C ILE A 347 21.41 5.93 -31.16
N SER A 348 21.45 5.45 -29.93
CA SER A 348 20.42 4.54 -29.41
C SER A 348 19.03 5.17 -29.44
N MET A 349 18.90 6.45 -29.08
CA MET A 349 17.66 7.20 -29.19
C MET A 349 17.24 7.40 -30.65
N ALA A 350 18.18 7.70 -31.55
CA ALA A 350 17.88 7.78 -32.97
C ALA A 350 17.38 6.45 -33.57
N GLN A 351 17.94 5.33 -33.16
CA GLN A 351 17.46 4.00 -33.54
C GLN A 351 16.04 3.75 -33.05
N TYR A 352 15.69 4.22 -31.85
CA TYR A 352 14.32 4.17 -31.33
C TYR A 352 13.34 4.97 -32.21
N TYR A 353 13.68 6.22 -32.55
CA TYR A 353 12.83 7.04 -33.42
C TYR A 353 12.72 6.46 -34.84
N LEU A 354 13.82 5.91 -35.41
CA LEU A 354 13.80 5.27 -36.72
C LEU A 354 12.82 4.08 -36.78
N ARG A 355 12.63 3.35 -35.67
CA ARG A 355 11.72 2.22 -35.56
C ARG A 355 10.27 2.64 -35.30
N ASN A 356 10.07 3.69 -34.51
CA ASN A 356 8.75 4.00 -33.94
C ASN A 356 8.13 5.28 -34.50
N SER A 357 8.79 5.99 -35.44
CA SER A 357 8.23 7.18 -36.08
C SER A 357 8.46 7.18 -37.58
N LYS A 358 7.64 8.01 -38.27
CA LYS A 358 7.80 8.30 -39.70
C LYS A 358 8.60 9.61 -39.94
N ASP A 359 9.23 10.17 -38.92
CA ASP A 359 9.98 11.41 -39.03
C ASP A 359 11.10 11.30 -40.05
N SER A 360 11.44 12.40 -40.71
CA SER A 360 12.59 12.45 -41.60
C SER A 360 13.90 12.19 -40.83
N ILE A 361 14.92 11.68 -41.50
CA ILE A 361 16.23 11.40 -40.86
C ILE A 361 16.84 12.68 -40.28
N SER A 362 16.70 13.81 -41.01
CA SER A 362 17.15 15.12 -40.53
C SER A 362 16.40 15.56 -39.26
N SER A 363 15.07 15.39 -39.22
CA SER A 363 14.28 15.68 -38.02
C SER A 363 14.67 14.81 -36.82
N ILE A 364 15.04 13.55 -37.07
CA ILE A 364 15.54 12.66 -36.00
C ILE A 364 16.91 13.12 -35.53
N ALA A 365 17.82 13.49 -36.44
CA ALA A 365 19.12 14.02 -36.07
C ALA A 365 18.99 15.25 -35.16
N GLU A 366 18.13 16.19 -35.51
CA GLU A 366 17.83 17.38 -34.70
C GLU A 366 17.25 17.01 -33.32
N LYS A 367 16.24 16.12 -33.27
CA LYS A 367 15.63 15.67 -32.03
C LYS A 367 16.59 15.05 -31.03
N VAL A 368 17.62 14.34 -31.54
CA VAL A 368 18.67 13.75 -30.68
C VAL A 368 19.87 14.68 -30.45
N GLY A 369 19.79 15.94 -30.92
CA GLY A 369 20.73 16.99 -30.64
C GLY A 369 21.96 17.02 -31.55
N TYR A 370 21.83 16.60 -32.82
CA TYR A 370 22.84 16.87 -33.86
C TYR A 370 22.38 18.06 -34.69
N GLN A 371 23.25 19.04 -34.83
CA GLN A 371 23.05 20.23 -35.68
C GLN A 371 23.47 20.03 -37.13
N ASP A 372 24.29 19.02 -37.40
CA ASP A 372 24.83 18.71 -38.74
C ASP A 372 24.45 17.27 -39.10
N ASP A 373 23.67 17.12 -40.16
CA ASP A 373 23.23 15.85 -40.68
C ASP A 373 24.37 14.95 -41.13
N ASN A 374 25.41 15.50 -41.75
CA ASN A 374 26.56 14.71 -42.20
C ASN A 374 27.35 14.13 -41.01
N TYR A 375 27.48 14.94 -39.94
CA TYR A 375 28.11 14.46 -38.72
C TYR A 375 27.26 13.38 -38.03
N PHE A 376 25.93 13.56 -38.03
CA PHE A 376 25.00 12.54 -37.56
C PHE A 376 25.15 11.23 -38.34
N TYR A 377 25.15 11.27 -39.69
CA TYR A 377 25.32 10.08 -40.53
C TYR A 377 26.62 9.36 -40.23
N LYS A 378 27.73 10.12 -40.07
CA LYS A 378 29.05 9.58 -39.70
C LYS A 378 29.02 8.87 -38.35
N MET A 379 28.43 9.50 -37.33
CA MET A 379 28.31 8.92 -35.97
C MET A 379 27.40 7.72 -35.96
N PHE A 380 26.28 7.78 -36.66
CA PHE A 380 25.31 6.67 -36.74
C PHE A 380 25.99 5.44 -37.38
N LYS A 381 26.70 5.63 -38.52
CA LYS A 381 27.41 4.56 -39.19
C LYS A 381 28.56 4.01 -38.33
N LYS A 382 29.27 4.86 -37.59
CA LYS A 382 30.33 4.44 -36.66
C LYS A 382 29.79 3.51 -35.57
N HIS A 383 28.59 3.77 -35.05
CA HIS A 383 28.04 3.02 -33.93
C HIS A 383 27.19 1.80 -34.35
N THR A 384 26.65 1.79 -35.57
CA THR A 384 25.68 0.75 -36.02
C THR A 384 26.20 -0.05 -37.23
N ASN A 385 27.29 0.38 -37.86
CA ASN A 385 27.81 -0.11 -39.15
C ASN A 385 26.85 0.09 -40.35
N LEU A 386 25.74 0.83 -40.16
CA LEU A 386 24.76 1.15 -41.19
C LEU A 386 24.51 2.65 -41.23
N THR A 387 24.10 3.18 -42.38
CA THR A 387 23.52 4.52 -42.43
C THR A 387 22.12 4.52 -41.82
N PRO A 388 21.60 5.68 -41.36
CA PRO A 388 20.23 5.78 -40.88
C PRO A 388 19.19 5.27 -41.87
N SER A 389 19.36 5.55 -43.15
CA SER A 389 18.48 5.11 -44.23
C SER A 389 18.52 3.58 -44.42
N GLU A 390 19.70 2.97 -44.44
CA GLU A 390 19.88 1.52 -44.51
C GLU A 390 19.31 0.84 -43.28
N TYR A 391 19.47 1.45 -42.09
CA TYR A 391 18.91 0.92 -40.85
C TYR A 391 17.38 0.90 -40.88
N ARG A 392 16.76 2.02 -41.32
CA ARG A 392 15.29 2.10 -41.46
C ARG A 392 14.73 1.13 -42.51
N ALA A 393 15.45 0.93 -43.61
CA ALA A 393 15.05 0.02 -44.69
C ALA A 393 15.06 -1.48 -44.28
N ARG A 394 15.74 -1.83 -43.18
CA ARG A 394 15.80 -3.20 -42.63
C ARG A 394 14.79 -3.51 -41.55
N LEU A 395 13.98 -2.54 -41.16
CA LEU A 395 12.91 -2.67 -40.16
C LEU A 395 11.63 -3.17 -40.82
#